data_cd8c0bc843638c72776a9af806c40eb6
#
_entry.id   cd8c0bc843638c72776a9af806c40eb6
#
_cell.length_a   1.000
_cell.length_b   1.000
_cell.length_c   1.000
_cell.angle_alpha   90.00
_cell.angle_beta   90.00
_cell.angle_gamma   90.00
#
_symmetry.space_group_name_H-M   'P 1'
#
loop_
_entity.id
_entity.type
_entity.pdbx_description
1 polymer ?
#
loop_
_entity_poly.entity_id
_entity_poly.type
_entity_poly.pdbx_seq_one_letter_code
_entity_poly.pdbx_strand_id
1 'polypeptide(L)'
;MIASPDISPCLLSAQVTVRYPGKAPVLRGISLEIGRGEVLGLVGQSGSGKSTLAMAILGLLGRQRAIVEGKIIFRGVDLLALRERELRSLRGRSLSLVLQSPLASLNPALQIRTQLREAWRAHGESNATGEDCDRAIQSALKNVSLPCGDNDRDFLNKRASQLSVGQAQRVLIAMAIMHRPALLIADEATSALDVITQSEILELFARLNREIGMSILYISHDLPSVAGICQRIAILHEGEIVECGPTEQIFTAPVHAYTQQLMAALPQVPVRREVLLARAHAATLE
;
A
#
# COMPACT_ATOMS: atom_id res chain seq x y z
N MET A 1 -8.76 28.16 -22.48
CA MET A 1 -7.36 27.82 -22.11
C MET A 1 -7.44 26.67 -21.11
N ILE A 2 -7.24 25.46 -21.58
CA ILE A 2 -7.18 24.28 -20.71
C ILE A 2 -5.76 24.28 -20.13
N ALA A 3 -5.65 24.50 -18.81
CA ALA A 3 -4.38 24.43 -18.13
C ALA A 3 -3.76 23.06 -18.37
N SER A 4 -2.53 23.03 -18.86
CA SER A 4 -1.72 21.81 -18.97
C SER A 4 -1.69 21.13 -17.59
N PRO A 5 -1.85 19.79 -17.49
CA PRO A 5 -1.75 19.13 -16.21
C PRO A 5 -0.34 19.32 -15.68
N ASP A 6 -0.26 19.94 -14.52
CA ASP A 6 0.98 20.14 -13.77
C ASP A 6 1.56 18.73 -13.47
N ILE A 7 2.59 18.35 -14.23
CA ILE A 7 3.26 17.06 -14.08
C ILE A 7 4.27 17.19 -12.93
N SER A 8 3.77 17.48 -11.73
CA SER A 8 4.58 17.38 -10.53
C SER A 8 5.05 15.93 -10.39
N PRO A 9 6.36 15.67 -10.21
CA PRO A 9 6.87 14.33 -9.96
C PRO A 9 6.32 13.74 -8.64
N CYS A 10 5.82 14.57 -7.73
CA CYS A 10 5.20 14.19 -6.48
C CYS A 10 3.74 13.76 -6.69
N LEU A 11 3.41 12.52 -6.27
CA LEU A 11 2.04 12.01 -6.27
C LEU A 11 1.31 12.39 -5.00
N LEU A 12 1.97 12.23 -3.85
CA LEU A 12 1.41 12.53 -2.52
C LEU A 12 2.47 13.26 -1.68
N SER A 13 2.06 14.34 -1.03
CA SER A 13 2.83 15.02 0.03
C SER A 13 1.97 15.13 1.27
N ALA A 14 2.47 14.67 2.42
CA ALA A 14 1.80 14.72 3.70
C ALA A 14 2.65 15.50 4.71
N GLN A 15 2.09 16.58 5.27
CA GLN A 15 2.66 17.34 6.37
C GLN A 15 1.62 17.42 7.47
N VAL A 16 1.67 16.49 8.43
CA VAL A 16 0.57 16.30 9.37
C VAL A 16 1.00 16.01 10.80
N THR A 17 0.18 16.49 11.72
CA THR A 17 0.14 16.09 13.14
C THR A 17 -1.20 15.43 13.42
N VAL A 18 -1.19 14.30 14.10
CA VAL A 18 -2.40 13.56 14.45
C VAL A 18 -2.45 13.35 15.96
N ARG A 19 -3.59 13.73 16.56
CA ARG A 19 -3.85 13.53 18.00
C ARG A 19 -5.24 12.98 18.25
N TYR A 20 -5.40 12.24 19.30
CA TYR A 20 -6.70 11.82 19.84
C TYR A 20 -7.08 12.68 21.04
N PRO A 21 -8.37 12.93 21.30
CA PRO A 21 -8.81 13.74 22.42
C PRO A 21 -8.21 13.27 23.75
N GLY A 22 -7.62 14.20 24.49
CA GLY A 22 -7.01 13.91 25.80
C GLY A 22 -5.71 13.11 25.78
N LYS A 23 -5.12 12.89 24.59
CA LYS A 23 -3.84 12.16 24.45
C LYS A 23 -2.77 13.04 23.79
N ALA A 24 -1.50 12.71 24.04
CA ALA A 24 -0.39 13.27 23.29
C ALA A 24 -0.52 12.94 21.80
N PRO A 25 0.04 13.77 20.91
CA PRO A 25 0.05 13.48 19.48
C PRO A 25 0.67 12.12 19.18
N VAL A 26 -0.02 11.32 18.36
CA VAL A 26 0.47 10.02 17.87
C VAL A 26 1.39 10.22 16.67
N LEU A 27 1.11 11.23 15.82
CA LEU A 27 2.01 11.69 14.76
C LEU A 27 2.36 13.14 15.02
N ARG A 28 3.64 13.47 14.96
CA ARG A 28 4.20 14.77 15.32
C ARG A 28 4.94 15.37 14.13
N GLY A 29 4.30 16.29 13.40
CA GLY A 29 4.93 17.01 12.30
C GLY A 29 5.50 16.09 11.21
N ILE A 30 4.79 15.00 10.88
CA ILE A 30 5.19 14.10 9.80
C ILE A 30 5.38 14.91 8.52
N SER A 31 6.52 14.70 7.84
CA SER A 31 6.77 15.20 6.48
C SER A 31 7.16 14.01 5.61
N LEU A 32 6.30 13.66 4.64
CA LEU A 32 6.46 12.50 3.76
C LEU A 32 6.03 12.85 2.34
N GLU A 33 6.84 12.45 1.37
CA GLU A 33 6.51 12.58 -0.05
C GLU A 33 6.65 11.25 -0.76
N ILE A 34 5.72 10.97 -1.68
CA ILE A 34 5.71 9.79 -2.54
C ILE A 34 5.68 10.26 -3.99
N GLY A 35 6.65 9.82 -4.77
CA GLY A 35 6.74 10.08 -6.20
C GLY A 35 5.73 9.25 -7.02
N ARG A 36 5.51 9.62 -8.27
CA ARG A 36 4.73 8.81 -9.21
C ARG A 36 5.52 7.55 -9.58
N GLY A 37 4.87 6.38 -9.51
CA GLY A 37 5.50 5.09 -9.76
C GLY A 37 6.53 4.67 -8.71
N GLU A 38 6.64 5.38 -7.59
CA GLU A 38 7.57 5.04 -6.51
C GLU A 38 6.97 3.98 -5.59
N VAL A 39 7.81 3.06 -5.11
CA VAL A 39 7.55 2.21 -3.96
C VAL A 39 8.32 2.77 -2.77
N LEU A 40 7.61 3.44 -1.86
CA LEU A 40 8.17 3.98 -0.63
C LEU A 40 7.88 3.03 0.53
N GLY A 41 8.93 2.60 1.24
CA GLY A 41 8.81 1.83 2.48
C GLY A 41 8.57 2.75 3.68
N LEU A 42 7.61 2.42 4.53
CA LEU A 42 7.43 3.06 5.84
C LEU A 42 7.68 2.03 6.93
N VAL A 43 8.78 2.21 7.64
CA VAL A 43 9.26 1.25 8.65
C VAL A 43 9.24 1.88 10.03
N GLY A 44 8.98 1.07 11.05
CA GLY A 44 9.00 1.48 12.46
C GLY A 44 8.44 0.40 13.36
N GLN A 45 8.68 0.50 14.66
CA GLN A 45 8.14 -0.43 15.65
C GLN A 45 6.61 -0.43 15.69
N SER A 46 6.04 -1.49 16.28
CA SER A 46 4.60 -1.52 16.56
C SER A 46 4.21 -0.34 17.45
N GLY A 47 3.11 0.33 17.12
CA GLY A 47 2.66 1.53 17.85
C GLY A 47 3.34 2.84 17.45
N SER A 48 4.31 2.86 16.53
CA SER A 48 4.97 4.11 16.10
C SER A 48 4.07 5.09 15.32
N GLY A 49 2.89 4.64 14.84
CA GLY A 49 1.94 5.48 14.12
C GLY A 49 1.77 5.16 12.62
N LYS A 50 2.41 4.09 12.08
CA LYS A 50 2.35 3.74 10.64
C LYS A 50 0.93 3.62 10.10
N SER A 51 0.10 2.79 10.74
CA SER A 51 -1.31 2.63 10.33
C SER A 51 -2.13 3.89 10.58
N THR A 52 -1.76 4.72 11.57
CA THR A 52 -2.39 6.04 11.78
C THR A 52 -2.11 6.95 10.59
N LEU A 53 -0.89 6.96 10.05
CA LEU A 53 -0.56 7.74 8.86
C LEU A 53 -1.33 7.22 7.63
N ALA A 54 -1.41 5.91 7.43
CA ALA A 54 -2.22 5.30 6.36
C ALA A 54 -3.69 5.73 6.45
N MET A 55 -4.28 5.68 7.64
CA MET A 55 -5.66 6.10 7.88
C MET A 55 -5.85 7.61 7.72
N ALA A 56 -4.85 8.44 8.06
CA ALA A 56 -4.86 9.88 7.82
C ALA A 56 -4.90 10.19 6.32
N ILE A 57 -4.05 9.56 5.52
CA ILE A 57 -4.03 9.70 4.05
C ILE A 57 -5.38 9.32 3.45
N LEU A 58 -6.02 8.28 3.95
CA LEU A 58 -7.35 7.84 3.49
C LEU A 58 -8.51 8.66 4.05
N GLY A 59 -8.26 9.62 4.97
CA GLY A 59 -9.30 10.40 5.62
C GLY A 59 -10.24 9.55 6.49
N LEU A 60 -9.76 8.45 7.09
CA LEU A 60 -10.58 7.52 7.87
C LEU A 60 -10.55 7.76 9.39
N LEU A 61 -9.72 8.70 9.85
CA LEU A 61 -9.55 8.98 11.28
C LEU A 61 -10.72 9.75 11.93
N GLY A 62 -11.55 10.42 11.14
CA GLY A 62 -12.69 11.18 11.65
C GLY A 62 -13.68 10.34 12.47
N ARG A 63 -13.88 9.07 12.10
CA ARG A 63 -14.71 8.13 12.86
C ARG A 63 -14.15 7.81 14.25
N GLN A 64 -12.85 7.94 14.43
CA GLN A 64 -12.14 7.70 15.69
C GLN A 64 -12.00 8.99 16.53
N ARG A 65 -12.64 10.09 16.12
CA ARG A 65 -12.54 11.43 16.73
C ARG A 65 -11.10 11.97 16.77
N ALA A 66 -10.21 11.48 15.91
CA ALA A 66 -8.86 12.02 15.81
C ALA A 66 -8.89 13.39 15.13
N ILE A 67 -8.02 14.28 15.59
CA ILE A 67 -7.79 15.60 15.01
C ILE A 67 -6.54 15.47 14.15
N VAL A 68 -6.68 15.79 12.86
CA VAL A 68 -5.59 15.81 11.89
C VAL A 68 -5.35 17.27 11.51
N GLU A 69 -4.16 17.77 11.81
CA GLU A 69 -3.73 19.14 11.52
C GLU A 69 -2.65 19.11 10.43
N GLY A 70 -2.64 20.11 9.54
CA GLY A 70 -1.67 20.21 8.45
C GLY A 70 -2.29 20.03 7.07
N LYS A 71 -1.59 19.37 6.14
CA LYS A 71 -2.03 19.16 4.76
C LYS A 71 -1.65 17.77 4.28
N ILE A 72 -2.52 17.17 3.46
CA ILE A 72 -2.24 15.96 2.68
C ILE A 72 -2.61 16.25 1.23
N ILE A 73 -1.62 16.53 0.41
CA ILE A 73 -1.81 16.86 -1.01
C ILE A 73 -1.66 15.59 -1.84
N PHE A 74 -2.71 15.19 -2.52
CA PHE A 74 -2.71 14.07 -3.47
C PHE A 74 -3.09 14.58 -4.85
N ARG A 75 -2.19 14.44 -5.83
CA ARG A 75 -2.38 14.98 -7.20
C ARG A 75 -2.78 16.46 -7.21
N GLY A 76 -2.16 17.28 -6.33
CA GLY A 76 -2.46 18.70 -6.22
C GLY A 76 -3.70 19.06 -5.41
N VAL A 77 -4.45 18.07 -4.88
CA VAL A 77 -5.67 18.30 -4.09
C VAL A 77 -5.41 18.01 -2.62
N ASP A 78 -5.76 18.95 -1.74
CA ASP A 78 -5.67 18.75 -0.29
C ASP A 78 -6.82 17.85 0.20
N LEU A 79 -6.47 16.62 0.60
CA LEU A 79 -7.43 15.63 1.06
C LEU A 79 -8.13 16.03 2.36
N LEU A 80 -7.48 16.84 3.22
CA LEU A 80 -8.08 17.29 4.48
C LEU A 80 -9.16 18.36 4.26
N ALA A 81 -9.14 19.06 3.13
CA ALA A 81 -10.15 20.04 2.75
C ALA A 81 -11.39 19.41 2.10
N LEU A 82 -11.32 18.14 1.69
CA LEU A 82 -12.40 17.46 1.00
C LEU A 82 -13.51 17.01 1.96
N ARG A 83 -14.75 17.08 1.48
CA ARG A 83 -15.91 16.49 2.17
C ARG A 83 -15.89 14.95 2.02
N GLU A 84 -16.53 14.26 2.92
CA GLU A 84 -16.57 12.78 2.94
C GLU A 84 -17.06 12.17 1.60
N ARG A 85 -18.00 12.81 0.91
CA ARG A 85 -18.47 12.35 -0.41
C ARG A 85 -17.35 12.37 -1.45
N GLU A 86 -16.50 13.40 -1.42
CA GLU A 86 -15.36 13.57 -2.34
C GLU A 86 -14.25 12.58 -2.00
N LEU A 87 -13.92 12.44 -0.72
CA LEU A 87 -12.97 11.41 -0.25
C LEU A 87 -13.42 9.99 -0.63
N ARG A 88 -14.72 9.70 -0.47
CA ARG A 88 -15.27 8.40 -0.85
C ARG A 88 -15.11 8.10 -2.34
N SER A 89 -15.18 9.12 -3.20
CA SER A 89 -14.96 8.94 -4.65
C SER A 89 -13.50 8.64 -5.01
N LEU A 90 -12.55 9.02 -4.16
CA LEU A 90 -11.12 8.72 -4.35
C LEU A 90 -10.74 7.35 -3.79
N ARG A 91 -11.32 6.95 -2.65
CA ARG A 91 -11.07 5.65 -2.03
C ARG A 91 -11.52 4.53 -2.97
N GLY A 92 -10.68 3.50 -3.13
CA GLY A 92 -10.90 2.37 -4.04
C GLY A 92 -10.67 2.67 -5.53
N ARG A 93 -10.74 3.94 -5.97
CA ARG A 93 -10.45 4.33 -7.37
C ARG A 93 -9.03 4.86 -7.56
N SER A 94 -8.63 5.82 -6.75
CA SER A 94 -7.34 6.51 -6.86
C SER A 94 -6.41 6.20 -5.70
N LEU A 95 -6.98 5.97 -4.52
CA LEU A 95 -6.32 5.58 -3.28
C LEU A 95 -6.87 4.25 -2.83
N SER A 96 -6.06 3.22 -2.69
CA SER A 96 -6.49 1.89 -2.24
C SER A 96 -5.67 1.42 -1.05
N LEU A 97 -6.24 0.51 -0.27
CA LEU A 97 -5.65 -0.06 0.93
C LEU A 97 -5.73 -1.59 0.88
N VAL A 98 -4.61 -2.24 1.21
CA VAL A 98 -4.54 -3.67 1.53
C VAL A 98 -4.15 -3.82 2.98
N LEU A 99 -4.96 -4.55 3.75
CA LEU A 99 -4.82 -4.72 5.20
C LEU A 99 -4.02 -5.98 5.54
N GLN A 100 -3.53 -6.03 6.77
CA GLN A 100 -2.70 -7.07 7.35
C GLN A 100 -3.36 -8.47 7.41
N SER A 101 -4.66 -8.55 7.70
CA SER A 101 -5.34 -9.82 7.98
C SER A 101 -6.32 -10.19 6.87
N PRO A 102 -5.89 -10.99 5.86
CA PRO A 102 -6.72 -11.24 4.68
C PRO A 102 -8.03 -11.97 4.98
N LEU A 103 -7.99 -13.00 5.81
CA LEU A 103 -9.19 -13.78 6.15
C LEU A 103 -10.19 -12.97 6.99
N ALA A 104 -9.71 -12.06 7.85
CA ALA A 104 -10.57 -11.18 8.63
C ALA A 104 -11.18 -10.04 7.78
N SER A 105 -10.55 -9.69 6.68
CA SER A 105 -11.00 -8.62 5.77
C SER A 105 -12.04 -9.12 4.75
N LEU A 106 -12.10 -10.43 4.50
CA LEU A 106 -13.11 -11.05 3.64
C LEU A 106 -14.32 -11.48 4.47
N ASN A 107 -15.53 -11.32 3.90
CA ASN A 107 -16.74 -11.81 4.54
C ASN A 107 -16.82 -13.34 4.41
N PRO A 108 -16.80 -14.09 5.54
CA PRO A 108 -16.77 -15.55 5.49
C PRO A 108 -18.08 -16.19 4.96
N ALA A 109 -19.19 -15.47 4.99
CA ALA A 109 -20.48 -15.96 4.52
C ALA A 109 -20.68 -15.81 3.00
N LEU A 110 -19.94 -14.88 2.37
CA LEU A 110 -20.11 -14.57 0.95
C LEU A 110 -19.10 -15.32 0.08
N GLN A 111 -19.52 -15.66 -1.14
CA GLN A 111 -18.63 -16.18 -2.18
C GLN A 111 -17.66 -15.08 -2.64
N ILE A 112 -16.48 -15.48 -3.10
CA ILE A 112 -15.45 -14.57 -3.61
C ILE A 112 -15.98 -13.76 -4.79
N ARG A 113 -16.74 -14.35 -5.70
CA ARG A 113 -17.42 -13.63 -6.80
C ARG A 113 -18.26 -12.46 -6.31
N THR A 114 -19.06 -12.69 -5.27
CA THR A 114 -19.94 -11.66 -4.72
C THR A 114 -19.12 -10.49 -4.17
N GLN A 115 -18.09 -10.81 -3.39
CA GLN A 115 -17.24 -9.78 -2.78
C GLN A 115 -16.47 -8.96 -3.82
N LEU A 116 -15.94 -9.60 -4.87
CA LEU A 116 -15.28 -8.91 -5.98
C LEU A 116 -16.25 -7.98 -6.73
N ARG A 117 -17.48 -8.45 -6.99
CA ARG A 117 -18.52 -7.62 -7.64
C ARG A 117 -18.95 -6.44 -6.77
N GLU A 118 -19.07 -6.64 -5.45
CA GLU A 118 -19.39 -5.55 -4.52
C GLU A 118 -18.27 -4.52 -4.47
N ALA A 119 -17.00 -4.97 -4.39
CA ALA A 119 -15.84 -4.08 -4.42
C ALA A 119 -15.80 -3.25 -5.70
N TRP A 120 -16.08 -3.85 -6.86
CA TRP A 120 -16.12 -3.14 -8.12
C TRP A 120 -17.27 -2.12 -8.18
N ARG A 121 -18.50 -2.54 -7.79
CA ARG A 121 -19.69 -1.68 -7.82
C ARG A 121 -19.62 -0.50 -6.87
N ALA A 122 -18.92 -0.67 -5.74
CA ALA A 122 -18.74 0.40 -4.76
C ALA A 122 -18.05 1.65 -5.35
N HIS A 123 -17.27 1.46 -6.42
CA HIS A 123 -16.44 2.50 -7.03
C HIS A 123 -16.59 2.57 -8.57
N GLY A 124 -17.42 1.72 -9.16
CA GLY A 124 -17.71 1.68 -10.59
C GLY A 124 -18.41 2.95 -11.09
N GLU A 125 -18.40 3.15 -12.40
CA GLU A 125 -19.13 4.23 -13.04
C GLU A 125 -20.63 3.90 -13.09
N SER A 126 -21.47 4.94 -13.04
CA SER A 126 -22.93 4.79 -13.01
C SER A 126 -23.50 4.07 -14.25
N ASN A 127 -22.78 4.12 -15.38
CA ASN A 127 -23.18 3.53 -16.66
C ASN A 127 -22.48 2.18 -16.95
N ALA A 128 -21.70 1.66 -16.01
CA ALA A 128 -20.94 0.44 -16.22
C ALA A 128 -21.85 -0.80 -16.19
N THR A 129 -21.64 -1.70 -17.14
CA THR A 129 -22.42 -2.91 -17.35
C THR A 129 -21.94 -4.08 -16.49
N GLY A 130 -22.70 -5.16 -16.46
CA GLY A 130 -22.28 -6.42 -15.84
C GLY A 130 -21.04 -7.02 -16.53
N GLU A 131 -20.91 -6.85 -17.85
CA GLU A 131 -19.75 -7.30 -18.62
C GLU A 131 -18.49 -6.51 -18.29
N ASP A 132 -18.60 -5.22 -18.02
CA ASP A 132 -17.48 -4.39 -17.57
C ASP A 132 -16.97 -4.86 -16.21
N CYS A 133 -17.90 -5.21 -15.31
CA CYS A 133 -17.58 -5.79 -14.02
C CYS A 133 -16.82 -7.12 -14.17
N ASP A 134 -17.32 -8.03 -14.99
CA ASP A 134 -16.72 -9.36 -15.16
C ASP A 134 -15.33 -9.24 -15.83
N ARG A 135 -15.15 -8.36 -16.81
CA ARG A 135 -13.85 -8.04 -17.43
C ARG A 135 -12.86 -7.47 -16.41
N ALA A 136 -13.31 -6.53 -15.57
CA ALA A 136 -12.45 -5.95 -14.53
C ALA A 136 -12.01 -6.99 -13.50
N ILE A 137 -12.93 -7.87 -13.07
CA ILE A 137 -12.63 -8.98 -12.16
C ILE A 137 -11.62 -9.93 -12.78
N GLN A 138 -11.84 -10.38 -14.04
CA GLN A 138 -10.91 -11.28 -14.72
C GLN A 138 -9.51 -10.67 -14.86
N SER A 139 -9.43 -9.38 -15.26
CA SER A 139 -8.17 -8.66 -15.35
C SER A 139 -7.46 -8.57 -14.00
N ALA A 140 -8.19 -8.24 -12.92
CA ALA A 140 -7.61 -8.14 -11.59
C ALA A 140 -7.11 -9.49 -11.07
N LEU A 141 -7.86 -10.58 -11.26
CA LEU A 141 -7.46 -11.94 -10.87
C LEU A 141 -6.22 -12.40 -11.65
N LYS A 142 -6.17 -12.13 -12.95
CA LYS A 142 -4.98 -12.40 -13.78
C LYS A 142 -3.74 -11.69 -13.25
N ASN A 143 -3.88 -10.40 -12.92
CA ASN A 143 -2.79 -9.59 -12.39
C ASN A 143 -2.22 -10.13 -11.08
N VAL A 144 -3.04 -10.80 -10.27
CA VAL A 144 -2.60 -11.40 -8.99
C VAL A 144 -2.31 -12.91 -9.11
N SER A 145 -2.28 -13.47 -10.33
CA SER A 145 -2.03 -14.89 -10.61
C SER A 145 -3.01 -15.82 -9.89
N LEU A 146 -4.30 -15.45 -9.86
CA LEU A 146 -5.40 -16.29 -9.41
C LEU A 146 -6.19 -16.86 -10.61
N PRO A 147 -6.89 -18.01 -10.44
CA PRO A 147 -7.75 -18.58 -11.45
C PRO A 147 -8.79 -17.57 -11.96
N CYS A 148 -8.88 -17.37 -13.30
CA CYS A 148 -9.71 -16.32 -13.89
C CYS A 148 -10.41 -16.71 -15.20
N GLY A 149 -10.29 -17.98 -15.65
CA GLY A 149 -10.91 -18.49 -16.88
C GLY A 149 -12.35 -18.97 -16.70
N ASP A 150 -13.02 -19.31 -17.82
CA ASP A 150 -14.37 -19.87 -17.79
C ASP A 150 -14.45 -21.21 -17.05
N ASN A 151 -13.35 -21.97 -17.04
CA ASN A 151 -13.22 -23.23 -16.30
C ASN A 151 -12.92 -23.04 -14.81
N ASP A 152 -12.65 -21.81 -14.36
CA ASP A 152 -12.26 -21.50 -12.98
C ASP A 152 -13.44 -21.00 -12.13
N ARG A 153 -14.66 -21.27 -12.57
CA ARG A 153 -15.90 -20.91 -11.81
C ARG A 153 -15.88 -21.46 -10.39
N ASP A 154 -15.23 -22.59 -10.17
CA ASP A 154 -15.09 -23.21 -8.85
C ASP A 154 -14.33 -22.32 -7.88
N PHE A 155 -13.28 -21.62 -8.32
CA PHE A 155 -12.54 -20.69 -7.47
C PHE A 155 -13.43 -19.51 -7.03
N LEU A 156 -14.17 -18.92 -7.95
CA LEU A 156 -15.06 -17.77 -7.68
C LEU A 156 -16.25 -18.12 -6.78
N ASN A 157 -16.67 -19.41 -6.76
CA ASN A 157 -17.74 -19.88 -5.90
C ASN A 157 -17.28 -20.22 -4.48
N LYS A 158 -15.95 -20.28 -4.23
CA LYS A 158 -15.40 -20.47 -2.88
C LYS A 158 -15.77 -19.33 -1.95
N ARG A 159 -15.79 -19.64 -0.65
CA ARG A 159 -15.85 -18.69 0.45
C ARG A 159 -14.45 -18.44 1.01
N ALA A 160 -14.28 -17.38 1.80
CA ALA A 160 -13.00 -17.04 2.40
C ALA A 160 -12.36 -18.19 3.20
N SER A 161 -13.17 -18.97 3.92
CA SER A 161 -12.72 -20.14 4.70
C SER A 161 -12.16 -21.30 3.86
N GLN A 162 -12.38 -21.28 2.56
CA GLN A 162 -11.91 -22.31 1.62
C GLN A 162 -10.63 -21.89 0.87
N LEU A 163 -10.10 -20.70 1.17
CA LEU A 163 -8.89 -20.17 0.57
C LEU A 163 -7.69 -20.41 1.49
N SER A 164 -6.51 -20.61 0.91
CA SER A 164 -5.26 -20.43 1.65
C SER A 164 -5.08 -18.97 2.01
N VAL A 165 -4.25 -18.67 3.02
CA VAL A 165 -3.97 -17.27 3.43
C VAL A 165 -3.39 -16.47 2.26
N GLY A 166 -2.49 -17.08 1.47
CA GLY A 166 -1.93 -16.43 0.27
C GLY A 166 -2.97 -16.18 -0.83
N GLN A 167 -3.91 -17.12 -1.04
CA GLN A 167 -5.04 -16.89 -1.97
C GLN A 167 -5.95 -15.76 -1.50
N ALA A 168 -6.28 -15.74 -0.20
CA ALA A 168 -7.08 -14.65 0.37
C ALA A 168 -6.38 -13.29 0.24
N GLN A 169 -5.06 -13.24 0.45
CA GLN A 169 -4.26 -12.02 0.26
C GLN A 169 -4.29 -11.55 -1.19
N ARG A 170 -4.11 -12.46 -2.15
CA ARG A 170 -4.20 -12.14 -3.58
C ARG A 170 -5.59 -11.65 -3.98
N VAL A 171 -6.67 -12.19 -3.39
CA VAL A 171 -8.05 -11.69 -3.59
C VAL A 171 -8.19 -10.26 -3.08
N LEU A 172 -7.66 -9.92 -1.89
CA LEU A 172 -7.69 -8.54 -1.38
C LEU A 172 -6.89 -7.58 -2.27
N ILE A 173 -5.71 -8.02 -2.75
CA ILE A 173 -4.92 -7.23 -3.69
C ILE A 173 -5.71 -7.03 -5.00
N ALA A 174 -6.36 -8.08 -5.53
CA ALA A 174 -7.20 -7.97 -6.72
C ALA A 174 -8.33 -6.94 -6.54
N MET A 175 -9.02 -6.96 -5.39
CA MET A 175 -10.04 -5.95 -5.06
C MET A 175 -9.44 -4.53 -5.03
N ALA A 176 -8.27 -4.37 -4.43
CA ALA A 176 -7.62 -3.08 -4.28
C ALA A 176 -7.15 -2.47 -5.61
N ILE A 177 -6.71 -3.30 -6.58
CA ILE A 177 -6.17 -2.84 -7.87
C ILE A 177 -7.20 -2.78 -9.01
N MET A 178 -8.42 -3.23 -8.78
CA MET A 178 -9.45 -3.40 -9.82
C MET A 178 -9.76 -2.12 -10.60
N HIS A 179 -9.67 -0.96 -9.92
CA HIS A 179 -9.84 0.36 -10.53
C HIS A 179 -8.52 1.05 -10.87
N ARG A 180 -7.38 0.32 -10.88
CA ARG A 180 -6.04 0.84 -11.18
C ARG A 180 -5.70 2.10 -10.37
N PRO A 181 -5.63 2.01 -9.05
CA PRO A 181 -5.35 3.16 -8.20
C PRO A 181 -3.98 3.76 -8.52
N ALA A 182 -3.85 5.07 -8.32
CA ALA A 182 -2.55 5.73 -8.45
C ALA A 182 -1.64 5.46 -7.26
N LEU A 183 -2.23 5.26 -6.07
CA LEU A 183 -1.52 4.92 -4.84
C LEU A 183 -2.19 3.72 -4.18
N LEU A 184 -1.41 2.67 -3.96
CA LEU A 184 -1.76 1.55 -3.09
C LEU A 184 -1.04 1.71 -1.76
N ILE A 185 -1.77 1.67 -0.66
CA ILE A 185 -1.22 1.56 0.68
C ILE A 185 -1.29 0.07 1.08
N ALA A 186 -0.16 -0.55 1.32
CA ALA A 186 -0.06 -1.94 1.77
C ALA A 186 0.37 -1.94 3.24
N ASP A 187 -0.60 -2.03 4.16
CA ASP A 187 -0.36 -1.96 5.61
C ASP A 187 -0.14 -3.37 6.17
N GLU A 188 1.12 -3.72 6.41
CA GLU A 188 1.59 -5.03 6.88
C GLU A 188 1.02 -6.22 6.06
N ALA A 189 0.87 -6.02 4.76
CA ALA A 189 0.16 -6.92 3.86
C ALA A 189 0.80 -8.33 3.72
N THR A 190 1.97 -8.55 4.29
CA THR A 190 2.70 -9.83 4.22
C THR A 190 2.99 -10.46 5.58
N SER A 191 2.67 -9.78 6.69
CA SER A 191 3.05 -10.23 8.05
C SER A 191 2.40 -11.55 8.52
N ALA A 192 1.25 -11.92 7.92
CA ALA A 192 0.52 -13.16 8.23
C ALA A 192 0.88 -14.34 7.32
N LEU A 193 1.88 -14.18 6.43
CA LEU A 193 2.25 -15.15 5.40
C LEU A 193 3.54 -15.89 5.78
N ASP A 194 3.67 -17.12 5.30
CA ASP A 194 4.95 -17.82 5.32
C ASP A 194 5.96 -17.16 4.38
N VAL A 195 7.25 -17.46 4.55
CA VAL A 195 8.37 -16.79 3.83
C VAL A 195 8.24 -16.92 2.32
N ILE A 196 7.78 -18.07 1.81
CA ILE A 196 7.65 -18.30 0.36
C ILE A 196 6.51 -17.44 -0.19
N THR A 197 5.34 -17.52 0.41
CA THR A 197 4.17 -16.72 0.03
C THR A 197 4.44 -15.22 0.18
N GLN A 198 5.18 -14.81 1.22
CA GLN A 198 5.61 -13.43 1.40
C GLN A 198 6.46 -12.95 0.22
N SER A 199 7.47 -13.74 -0.20
CA SER A 199 8.31 -13.40 -1.36
C SER A 199 7.47 -13.25 -2.64
N GLU A 200 6.53 -14.16 -2.87
CA GLU A 200 5.62 -14.10 -4.03
C GLU A 200 4.75 -12.83 -4.04
N ILE A 201 4.25 -12.39 -2.88
CA ILE A 201 3.45 -11.16 -2.78
C ILE A 201 4.33 -9.92 -2.97
N LEU A 202 5.58 -9.92 -2.49
CA LEU A 202 6.52 -8.83 -2.75
C LEU A 202 6.85 -8.72 -4.25
N GLU A 203 7.11 -9.84 -4.92
CA GLU A 203 7.31 -9.86 -6.37
C GLU A 203 6.05 -9.40 -7.13
N LEU A 204 4.87 -9.76 -6.65
CA LEU A 204 3.60 -9.27 -7.19
C LEU A 204 3.51 -7.74 -7.07
N PHE A 205 3.81 -7.14 -5.92
CA PHE A 205 3.80 -5.68 -5.76
C PHE A 205 4.81 -5.00 -6.69
N ALA A 206 6.04 -5.53 -6.80
CA ALA A 206 7.06 -5.01 -7.70
C ALA A 206 6.62 -5.10 -9.18
N ARG A 207 5.96 -6.18 -9.58
CA ARG A 207 5.39 -6.33 -10.92
C ARG A 207 4.26 -5.35 -11.18
N LEU A 208 3.31 -5.23 -10.25
CA LEU A 208 2.19 -4.27 -10.37
C LEU A 208 2.67 -2.82 -10.46
N ASN A 209 3.70 -2.46 -9.69
CA ASN A 209 4.33 -1.15 -9.79
C ASN A 209 4.89 -0.90 -11.20
N ARG A 210 5.66 -1.85 -11.77
CA ARG A 210 6.24 -1.70 -13.11
C ARG A 210 5.21 -1.71 -14.24
N GLU A 211 4.26 -2.67 -14.22
CA GLU A 211 3.33 -2.88 -15.33
C GLU A 211 2.16 -1.88 -15.35
N ILE A 212 1.69 -1.45 -14.18
CA ILE A 212 0.53 -0.56 -14.06
C ILE A 212 0.97 0.89 -13.77
N GLY A 213 2.23 1.11 -13.39
CA GLY A 213 2.75 2.42 -13.01
C GLY A 213 2.18 2.93 -11.67
N MET A 214 1.68 2.03 -10.82
CA MET A 214 1.05 2.33 -9.54
C MET A 214 2.11 2.63 -8.49
N SER A 215 1.99 3.74 -7.76
CA SER A 215 2.84 4.01 -6.61
C SER A 215 2.38 3.19 -5.41
N ILE A 216 3.31 2.80 -4.54
CA ILE A 216 3.01 1.96 -3.37
C ILE A 216 3.61 2.58 -2.12
N LEU A 217 2.80 2.78 -1.08
CA LEU A 217 3.27 2.98 0.29
C LEU A 217 3.26 1.63 0.98
N TYR A 218 4.44 1.01 1.07
CA TYR A 218 4.61 -0.30 1.69
C TYR A 218 4.98 -0.15 3.16
N ILE A 219 4.03 -0.45 4.04
CA ILE A 219 4.19 -0.36 5.50
C ILE A 219 4.56 -1.74 6.04
N SER A 220 5.70 -1.82 6.72
CA SER A 220 6.18 -3.07 7.32
C SER A 220 7.05 -2.80 8.54
N HIS A 221 7.16 -3.77 9.42
CA HIS A 221 8.21 -3.84 10.44
C HIS A 221 9.36 -4.77 10.02
N ASP A 222 9.22 -5.48 8.89
CA ASP A 222 10.21 -6.39 8.33
C ASP A 222 11.11 -5.67 7.32
N LEU A 223 12.29 -5.26 7.77
CA LEU A 223 13.28 -4.53 6.97
C LEU A 223 13.76 -5.29 5.72
N PRO A 224 14.05 -6.62 5.77
CA PRO A 224 14.40 -7.38 4.57
C PRO A 224 13.35 -7.29 3.46
N SER A 225 12.06 -7.37 3.80
CA SER A 225 10.98 -7.26 2.79
C SER A 225 10.94 -5.88 2.16
N VAL A 226 11.16 -4.83 2.95
CA VAL A 226 11.21 -3.43 2.47
C VAL A 226 12.39 -3.23 1.53
N ALA A 227 13.57 -3.76 1.88
CA ALA A 227 14.76 -3.68 1.02
C ALA A 227 14.56 -4.35 -0.34
N GLY A 228 13.71 -5.37 -0.39
CA GLY A 228 13.46 -6.15 -1.62
C GLY A 228 12.68 -5.41 -2.71
N ILE A 229 11.85 -4.41 -2.35
CA ILE A 229 10.94 -3.76 -3.31
C ILE A 229 10.95 -2.23 -3.28
N CYS A 230 11.41 -1.60 -2.20
CA CYS A 230 11.31 -0.15 -2.03
C CYS A 230 12.53 0.57 -2.60
N GLN A 231 12.31 1.67 -3.32
CA GLN A 231 13.36 2.57 -3.78
C GLN A 231 13.87 3.49 -2.66
N ARG A 232 12.97 3.95 -1.80
CA ARG A 232 13.26 4.77 -0.63
C ARG A 232 12.56 4.23 0.59
N ILE A 233 13.12 4.55 1.76
CA ILE A 233 12.58 4.14 3.05
C ILE A 233 12.45 5.37 3.95
N ALA A 234 11.31 5.49 4.61
CA ALA A 234 11.06 6.41 5.71
C ALA A 234 11.00 5.62 7.02
N ILE A 235 11.80 6.02 8.00
CA ILE A 235 11.84 5.43 9.33
C ILE A 235 10.99 6.26 10.28
N LEU A 236 9.92 5.64 10.79
CA LEU A 236 8.98 6.25 11.74
C LEU A 236 9.27 5.77 13.16
N HIS A 237 9.62 6.69 14.02
CA HIS A 237 9.90 6.42 15.43
C HIS A 237 9.15 7.43 16.30
N GLU A 238 8.42 6.94 17.31
CA GLU A 238 7.67 7.76 18.28
C GLU A 238 6.81 8.87 17.65
N GLY A 239 6.21 8.58 16.50
CA GLY A 239 5.34 9.53 15.78
C GLY A 239 6.06 10.55 14.90
N GLU A 240 7.37 10.43 14.67
CA GLU A 240 8.17 11.30 13.82
C GLU A 240 8.91 10.50 12.75
N ILE A 241 9.07 11.06 11.54
CA ILE A 241 9.98 10.49 10.54
C ILE A 241 11.38 10.97 10.91
N VAL A 242 12.17 10.05 11.46
CA VAL A 242 13.52 10.36 11.96
C VAL A 242 14.59 10.26 10.87
N GLU A 243 14.32 9.49 9.82
CA GLU A 243 15.20 9.37 8.66
C GLU A 243 14.39 8.97 7.42
N CYS A 244 14.74 9.53 6.25
CA CYS A 244 14.15 9.16 4.97
C CYS A 244 15.20 9.31 3.87
N GLY A 245 15.41 8.26 3.10
CA GLY A 245 16.41 8.25 2.05
C GLY A 245 16.34 7.02 1.15
N PRO A 246 17.23 6.93 0.14
CA PRO A 246 17.38 5.75 -0.69
C PRO A 246 17.59 4.49 0.16
N THR A 247 17.00 3.38 -0.26
CA THR A 247 17.07 2.10 0.47
C THR A 247 18.52 1.71 0.75
N GLU A 248 19.40 1.81 -0.24
CA GLU A 248 20.82 1.48 -0.07
C GLU A 248 21.48 2.32 1.04
N GLN A 249 21.22 3.63 1.06
CA GLN A 249 21.77 4.53 2.09
C GLN A 249 21.31 4.14 3.50
N ILE A 250 20.00 3.87 3.68
CA ILE A 250 19.42 3.50 4.96
C ILE A 250 20.07 2.21 5.51
N PHE A 251 20.41 1.25 4.62
CA PHE A 251 21.02 -0.02 5.02
C PHE A 251 22.53 0.04 5.22
N THR A 252 23.25 0.90 4.47
CA THR A 252 24.71 0.91 4.48
C THR A 252 25.31 2.03 5.32
N ALA A 253 24.64 3.16 5.42
CA ALA A 253 25.13 4.36 6.09
C ALA A 253 23.98 5.13 6.78
N PRO A 254 23.23 4.50 7.72
CA PRO A 254 22.18 5.18 8.46
C PRO A 254 22.76 6.30 9.32
N VAL A 255 22.08 7.45 9.31
CA VAL A 255 22.53 8.66 10.02
C VAL A 255 21.92 8.74 11.41
N HIS A 256 20.62 8.46 11.53
CA HIS A 256 19.92 8.60 12.80
C HIS A 256 20.21 7.43 13.75
N ALA A 257 20.44 7.70 15.04
CA ALA A 257 20.80 6.70 16.04
C ALA A 257 19.78 5.53 16.13
N TYR A 258 18.49 5.83 16.04
CA TYR A 258 17.45 4.79 16.04
C TYR A 258 17.55 3.90 14.79
N THR A 259 17.82 4.47 13.61
CA THR A 259 18.01 3.68 12.38
C THR A 259 19.23 2.77 12.51
N GLN A 260 20.33 3.28 13.08
CA GLN A 260 21.53 2.48 13.36
C GLN A 260 21.21 1.30 14.28
N GLN A 261 20.42 1.52 15.34
CA GLN A 261 19.99 0.45 16.24
C GLN A 261 19.12 -0.58 15.52
N LEU A 262 18.19 -0.14 14.65
CA LEU A 262 17.37 -1.05 13.84
C LEU A 262 18.22 -1.90 12.89
N MET A 263 19.23 -1.31 12.23
CA MET A 263 20.13 -2.04 11.34
C MET A 263 21.01 -3.01 12.10
N ALA A 264 21.52 -2.63 13.28
CA ALA A 264 22.34 -3.49 14.14
C ALA A 264 21.56 -4.70 14.70
N ALA A 265 20.26 -4.57 14.87
CA ALA A 265 19.37 -5.64 15.36
C ALA A 265 18.99 -6.66 14.26
N LEU A 266 19.27 -6.37 12.98
CA LEU A 266 19.04 -7.34 11.92
C LEU A 266 19.96 -8.55 12.10
N PRO A 267 19.43 -9.79 11.91
CA PRO A 267 20.28 -10.95 11.84
C PRO A 267 21.35 -10.72 10.77
N GLN A 268 22.61 -10.96 11.10
CA GLN A 268 23.72 -10.94 10.13
C GLN A 268 23.60 -12.15 9.20
N VAL A 269 22.55 -12.22 8.44
CA VAL A 269 22.54 -13.04 7.23
C VAL A 269 23.47 -12.31 6.28
N PRO A 270 24.49 -12.97 5.70
CA PRO A 270 25.27 -12.35 4.64
C PRO A 270 24.28 -12.03 3.53
N VAL A 271 23.75 -10.81 3.55
CA VAL A 271 23.00 -10.26 2.43
C VAL A 271 24.02 -10.28 1.31
N ARG A 272 23.85 -11.22 0.38
CA ARG A 272 24.74 -11.27 -0.79
C ARG A 272 24.58 -9.89 -1.44
N ARG A 273 25.59 -9.06 -1.23
CA ARG A 273 25.73 -7.72 -1.81
C ARG A 273 25.43 -7.73 -3.33
N GLU A 274 25.68 -8.88 -3.95
CA GLU A 274 25.41 -9.17 -5.36
C GLU A 274 23.91 -9.19 -5.74
N VAL A 275 23.01 -9.58 -4.84
CA VAL A 275 21.54 -9.62 -5.15
C VAL A 275 20.93 -8.22 -5.09
N LEU A 276 21.40 -7.35 -4.20
CA LEU A 276 20.97 -5.95 -4.14
C LEU A 276 21.55 -5.15 -5.31
N LEU A 277 22.82 -5.38 -5.68
CA LEU A 277 23.49 -4.69 -6.77
C LEU A 277 23.06 -5.17 -8.17
N ALA A 278 22.77 -6.45 -8.36
CA ALA A 278 22.32 -6.98 -9.66
C ALA A 278 20.92 -6.45 -10.03
N ARG A 279 20.06 -6.17 -9.05
CA ARG A 279 18.72 -5.58 -9.29
C ARG A 279 18.78 -4.06 -9.53
N ALA A 280 19.70 -3.35 -8.90
CA ALA A 280 19.93 -1.92 -9.15
C ALA A 280 20.51 -1.67 -10.57
N HIS A 281 21.40 -2.55 -11.04
CA HIS A 281 21.97 -2.44 -12.40
C HIS A 281 21.00 -2.82 -13.52
N ALA A 282 20.06 -3.73 -13.29
CA ALA A 282 19.03 -4.07 -14.27
C ALA A 282 18.03 -2.94 -14.51
N ALA A 283 17.82 -2.06 -13.52
CA ALA A 283 16.92 -0.92 -13.63
C ALA A 283 17.57 0.31 -14.31
N THR A 284 18.88 0.29 -14.59
CA THR A 284 19.61 1.42 -15.20
C THR A 284 19.96 1.18 -16.68
N LEU A 285 19.63 0.00 -17.25
CA LEU A 285 20.00 -0.42 -18.60
C LEU A 285 18.80 -0.67 -19.54
N GLU A 286 17.59 -0.26 -19.17
CA GLU A 286 16.41 -0.10 -20.03
C GLU A 286 15.88 1.35 -19.84
#